data_97545b9319bab7ec676c0993efaec9a1
#
_entry.id   97545b9319bab7ec676c0993efaec9a1
#
_cell.length_a   1.000
_cell.length_b   1.000
_cell.length_c   1.000
_cell.angle_alpha   90.00
_cell.angle_beta   90.00
_cell.angle_gamma   90.00
#
_symmetry.space_group_name_H-M   'P 1'
#
loop_
_entity.id
_entity.type
_entity.pdbx_description
1 polymer ?
#
loop_
_entity_poly.entity_id
_entity_poly.type
_entity_poly.pdbx_seq_one_letter_code
_entity_poly.pdbx_strand_id
1 'polypeptide(L)'
;MPRDKSESHEIVLKAAKQEFLEKGFENASIRSIGKRAGMTSAALYRHAKDKEDLFSQLVEPFVNEFMRRCFLHEKQSYDTINNNNGLPDFNDNEIVIIMDMSEKFHDEMKLIFCKSKGTKYETFLHEFIELQQTEMEKVLAYLETKGHKVKKISAKELHVFLSSYTTAIMEPIVHDYTKEETKECLLKMQDFFTPGWMNIMGY
;
A
#
# COMPACT_ATOMS: atom_id res chain seq x y z
N MET A 1 13.40 -33.57 -19.58
CA MET A 1 14.23 -33.18 -18.42
C MET A 1 13.29 -32.68 -17.33
N PRO A 2 13.48 -33.01 -16.05
CA PRO A 2 12.73 -32.36 -14.97
C PRO A 2 13.03 -30.87 -15.00
N ARG A 3 11.99 -30.03 -14.97
CA ARG A 3 12.14 -28.56 -14.84
C ARG A 3 12.89 -28.25 -13.53
N ASP A 4 13.73 -27.22 -13.58
CA ASP A 4 14.38 -26.71 -12.39
C ASP A 4 13.29 -26.30 -11.37
N LYS A 5 13.57 -26.52 -10.08
CA LYS A 5 12.64 -26.20 -8.99
C LYS A 5 12.30 -24.71 -8.97
N SER A 6 13.27 -23.84 -9.31
CA SER A 6 13.08 -22.39 -9.41
C SER A 6 12.12 -22.02 -10.56
N GLU A 7 12.36 -22.54 -11.78
CA GLU A 7 11.49 -22.32 -12.94
C GLU A 7 10.06 -22.79 -12.69
N SER A 8 9.90 -23.95 -12.04
CA SER A 8 8.60 -24.49 -11.68
C SER A 8 7.86 -23.62 -10.67
N HIS A 9 8.59 -23.01 -9.74
CA HIS A 9 8.03 -22.10 -8.73
C HIS A 9 7.51 -20.80 -9.35
N GLU A 10 8.26 -20.19 -10.25
CA GLU A 10 7.84 -18.99 -10.99
C GLU A 10 6.57 -19.22 -11.81
N ILE A 11 6.46 -20.39 -12.47
CA ILE A 11 5.25 -20.76 -13.20
C ILE A 11 4.04 -20.85 -12.26
N VAL A 12 4.22 -21.42 -11.06
CA VAL A 12 3.16 -21.51 -10.05
C VAL A 12 2.75 -20.12 -9.57
N LEU A 13 3.69 -19.25 -9.22
CA LEU A 13 3.39 -17.88 -8.78
C LEU A 13 2.70 -17.07 -9.85
N LYS A 14 3.13 -17.18 -11.11
CA LYS A 14 2.47 -16.52 -12.25
C LYS A 14 1.03 -16.99 -12.43
N ALA A 15 0.79 -18.30 -12.35
CA ALA A 15 -0.55 -18.88 -12.45
C ALA A 15 -1.45 -18.47 -11.27
N ALA A 16 -0.88 -18.43 -10.06
CA ALA A 16 -1.59 -17.98 -8.86
C ALA A 16 -1.96 -16.50 -8.95
N LYS A 17 -1.02 -15.64 -9.37
CA LYS A 17 -1.27 -14.19 -9.58
C LYS A 17 -2.45 -13.97 -10.52
N GLN A 18 -2.45 -14.62 -11.68
CA GLN A 18 -3.55 -14.49 -12.65
C GLN A 18 -4.89 -14.97 -12.07
N GLU A 19 -4.90 -16.10 -11.38
CA GLU A 19 -6.13 -16.62 -10.76
C GLU A 19 -6.68 -15.68 -9.69
N PHE A 20 -5.82 -15.14 -8.83
CA PHE A 20 -6.23 -14.22 -7.77
C PHE A 20 -6.69 -12.86 -8.33
N LEU A 21 -6.03 -12.32 -9.34
CA LEU A 21 -6.46 -11.08 -10.00
C LEU A 21 -7.84 -11.23 -10.65
N GLU A 22 -8.09 -12.36 -11.32
CA GLU A 22 -9.37 -12.60 -11.99
C GLU A 22 -10.52 -12.86 -11.02
N LYS A 23 -10.31 -13.69 -9.99
CA LYS A 23 -11.40 -14.22 -9.15
C LYS A 23 -11.41 -13.69 -7.71
N GLY A 24 -10.34 -13.06 -7.28
CA GLY A 24 -10.09 -12.76 -5.87
C GLY A 24 -9.67 -14.02 -5.09
N PHE A 25 -9.12 -13.81 -3.90
CA PHE A 25 -8.67 -14.92 -3.08
C PHE A 25 -9.80 -15.88 -2.70
N GLU A 26 -10.96 -15.39 -2.26
CA GLU A 26 -12.09 -16.24 -1.83
C GLU A 26 -12.48 -17.28 -2.88
N ASN A 27 -12.62 -16.85 -4.16
CA ASN A 27 -13.13 -17.68 -5.24
C ASN A 27 -12.03 -18.45 -6.01
N ALA A 28 -10.77 -18.17 -5.74
CA ALA A 28 -9.65 -18.90 -6.32
C ALA A 28 -9.47 -20.27 -5.67
N SER A 29 -8.94 -21.23 -6.42
CA SER A 29 -8.69 -22.58 -5.90
C SER A 29 -7.34 -23.14 -6.32
N ILE A 30 -6.71 -23.93 -5.45
CA ILE A 30 -5.46 -24.64 -5.75
C ILE A 30 -5.61 -25.51 -7.01
N ARG A 31 -6.80 -26.07 -7.25
CA ARG A 31 -7.06 -26.89 -8.44
C ARG A 31 -7.02 -26.05 -9.73
N SER A 32 -7.63 -24.86 -9.73
CA SER A 32 -7.61 -23.99 -10.89
C SER A 32 -6.22 -23.39 -11.15
N ILE A 33 -5.50 -23.04 -10.08
CA ILE A 33 -4.10 -22.59 -10.17
C ILE A 33 -3.23 -23.71 -10.77
N GLY A 34 -3.38 -24.95 -10.28
CA GLY A 34 -2.66 -26.12 -10.83
C GLY A 34 -2.95 -26.34 -12.30
N LYS A 35 -4.24 -26.29 -12.72
CA LYS A 35 -4.63 -26.41 -14.13
C LYS A 35 -3.97 -25.32 -14.97
N ARG A 36 -3.93 -24.07 -14.50
CA ARG A 36 -3.30 -22.92 -15.17
C ARG A 36 -1.78 -23.07 -15.27
N ALA A 37 -1.14 -23.61 -14.22
CA ALA A 37 0.29 -23.91 -14.20
C ALA A 37 0.71 -25.16 -15.00
N GLY A 38 -0.25 -25.94 -15.51
CA GLY A 38 0.02 -27.25 -16.12
C GLY A 38 0.52 -28.30 -15.13
N MET A 39 0.08 -28.22 -13.88
CA MET A 39 0.51 -29.07 -12.77
C MET A 39 -0.69 -29.69 -12.02
N THR A 40 -0.45 -30.80 -11.33
CA THR A 40 -1.43 -31.36 -10.40
C THR A 40 -1.47 -30.56 -9.09
N SER A 41 -2.59 -30.59 -8.37
CA SER A 41 -2.67 -29.98 -7.03
C SER A 41 -1.60 -30.52 -6.08
N ALA A 42 -1.28 -31.80 -6.14
CA ALA A 42 -0.21 -32.42 -5.35
C ALA A 42 1.19 -31.86 -5.68
N ALA A 43 1.42 -31.50 -6.95
CA ALA A 43 2.66 -30.84 -7.35
C ALA A 43 2.75 -29.41 -6.83
N LEU A 44 1.62 -28.68 -6.75
CA LEU A 44 1.53 -27.34 -6.20
C LEU A 44 1.92 -27.28 -4.72
N TYR A 45 1.51 -28.24 -3.91
CA TYR A 45 1.85 -28.30 -2.48
C TYR A 45 3.35 -28.48 -2.18
N ARG A 46 4.18 -28.68 -3.21
CA ARG A 46 5.65 -28.60 -3.09
C ARG A 46 6.20 -27.17 -3.14
N HIS A 47 5.38 -26.22 -3.60
CA HIS A 47 5.74 -24.80 -3.76
C HIS A 47 5.09 -23.90 -2.72
N ALA A 48 3.98 -24.31 -2.14
CA ALA A 48 3.26 -23.59 -1.09
C ALA A 48 2.50 -24.55 -0.18
N LYS A 49 2.33 -24.19 1.07
CA LYS A 49 1.59 -24.99 2.08
C LYS A 49 0.09 -25.04 1.75
N ASP A 50 -0.45 -23.90 1.35
CA ASP A 50 -1.88 -23.72 1.06
C ASP A 50 -2.08 -22.53 0.11
N LYS A 51 -3.34 -22.14 -0.10
CA LYS A 51 -3.73 -21.03 -0.96
C LYS A 51 -3.28 -19.68 -0.38
N GLU A 52 -3.30 -19.53 0.94
CA GLU A 52 -2.89 -18.31 1.62
C GLU A 52 -1.38 -18.09 1.56
N ASP A 53 -0.60 -19.16 1.66
CA ASP A 53 0.84 -19.11 1.48
C ASP A 53 1.22 -18.64 0.04
N LEU A 54 0.51 -19.13 -1.00
CA LEU A 54 0.70 -18.63 -2.38
C LEU A 54 0.36 -17.13 -2.50
N PHE A 55 -0.72 -16.69 -1.87
CA PHE A 55 -1.10 -15.28 -1.88
C PHE A 55 -0.05 -14.44 -1.16
N SER A 56 0.40 -14.88 0.02
CA SER A 56 1.44 -14.21 0.79
C SER A 56 2.74 -14.06 0.01
N GLN A 57 3.20 -15.12 -0.65
CA GLN A 57 4.42 -15.09 -1.46
C GLN A 57 4.34 -14.06 -2.60
N LEU A 58 3.16 -13.80 -3.14
CA LEU A 58 2.95 -12.77 -4.17
C LEU A 58 3.01 -11.36 -3.60
N VAL A 59 2.34 -11.13 -2.47
CA VAL A 59 2.12 -9.76 -1.97
C VAL A 59 3.17 -9.28 -0.95
N GLU A 60 3.86 -10.17 -0.25
CA GLU A 60 4.87 -9.81 0.76
C GLU A 60 6.02 -8.93 0.21
N PRO A 61 6.54 -9.12 -1.01
CA PRO A 61 7.54 -8.20 -1.56
C PRO A 61 7.05 -6.75 -1.65
N PHE A 62 5.79 -6.55 -2.03
CA PHE A 62 5.14 -5.24 -2.03
C PHE A 62 4.97 -4.70 -0.61
N VAL A 63 4.34 -5.48 0.28
CA VAL A 63 4.07 -5.06 1.66
C VAL A 63 5.36 -4.63 2.38
N ASN A 64 6.41 -5.43 2.26
CA ASN A 64 7.70 -5.15 2.90
C ASN A 64 8.33 -3.86 2.36
N GLU A 65 8.33 -3.67 1.04
CA GLU A 65 8.91 -2.46 0.43
C GLU A 65 8.05 -1.22 0.74
N PHE A 66 6.74 -1.35 0.72
CA PHE A 66 5.81 -0.27 1.07
C PHE A 66 6.02 0.19 2.51
N MET A 67 5.99 -0.72 3.48
CA MET A 67 6.21 -0.38 4.89
C MET A 67 7.60 0.19 5.14
N ARG A 68 8.63 -0.33 4.46
CA ARG A 68 10.00 0.23 4.54
C ARG A 68 10.05 1.68 4.06
N ARG A 69 9.38 1.99 2.94
CA ARG A 69 9.33 3.37 2.41
C ARG A 69 8.54 4.31 3.29
N CYS A 70 7.42 3.88 3.84
CA CYS A 70 6.66 4.66 4.80
C CYS A 70 7.50 5.02 6.04
N PHE A 71 8.23 4.05 6.59
CA PHE A 71 9.13 4.30 7.72
C PHE A 71 10.25 5.29 7.40
N LEU A 72 10.86 5.19 6.21
CA LEU A 72 11.90 6.13 5.79
C LEU A 72 11.34 7.54 5.58
N HIS A 73 10.16 7.66 4.99
CA HIS A 73 9.46 8.93 4.78
C HIS A 73 9.11 9.60 6.12
N GLU A 74 8.61 8.83 7.08
CA GLU A 74 8.35 9.31 8.43
C GLU A 74 9.60 9.91 9.07
N LYS A 75 10.72 9.18 9.05
CA LYS A 75 11.99 9.68 9.59
C LYS A 75 12.45 10.96 8.90
N GLN A 76 12.35 11.04 7.57
CA GLN A 76 12.69 12.24 6.81
C GLN A 76 11.80 13.43 7.19
N SER A 77 10.51 13.19 7.45
CA SER A 77 9.58 14.24 7.87
C SER A 77 10.01 14.89 9.18
N TYR A 78 10.43 14.14 10.20
CA TYR A 78 10.97 14.69 11.44
C TYR A 78 12.27 15.48 11.22
N ASP A 79 13.17 14.98 10.37
CA ASP A 79 14.41 15.68 10.03
C ASP A 79 14.12 17.00 9.32
N THR A 80 13.14 17.03 8.42
CA THR A 80 12.70 18.22 7.70
C THR A 80 12.06 19.25 8.62
N ILE A 81 11.16 18.83 9.51
CA ILE A 81 10.57 19.71 10.54
C ILE A 81 11.67 20.36 11.39
N ASN A 82 12.71 19.60 11.75
CA ASN A 82 13.82 20.14 12.54
C ASN A 82 14.69 21.15 11.78
N ASN A 83 14.90 20.91 10.48
CA ASN A 83 15.84 21.72 9.66
C ASN A 83 15.16 22.94 9.02
N ASN A 84 13.84 22.92 8.77
CA ASN A 84 13.08 23.95 8.05
C ASN A 84 12.22 24.85 8.95
N ASN A 85 12.68 25.16 10.17
CA ASN A 85 11.89 25.95 11.13
C ASN A 85 10.49 25.39 11.41
N GLY A 86 10.37 24.07 11.38
CA GLY A 86 9.12 23.37 11.66
C GLY A 86 8.22 23.11 10.44
N LEU A 87 8.56 23.58 9.25
CA LEU A 87 7.74 23.31 8.05
C LEU A 87 7.87 21.87 7.60
N PRO A 88 6.79 21.07 7.56
CA PRO A 88 6.79 19.77 6.89
C PRO A 88 7.12 19.97 5.40
N ASP A 89 7.83 19.03 4.84
CA ASP A 89 8.06 19.01 3.39
C ASP A 89 6.88 18.30 2.73
N PHE A 90 5.93 19.06 2.22
CA PHE A 90 4.82 18.54 1.40
C PHE A 90 5.22 18.41 -0.08
N ASN A 91 6.52 18.29 -0.36
CA ASN A 91 7.02 18.12 -1.72
C ASN A 91 6.62 16.73 -2.29
N ASP A 92 6.80 16.61 -3.59
CA ASP A 92 6.42 15.48 -4.45
C ASP A 92 6.92 14.07 -4.02
N ASN A 93 7.61 13.95 -2.89
CA ASN A 93 8.21 12.69 -2.42
C ASN A 93 7.17 11.58 -2.22
N GLU A 94 6.00 11.89 -1.66
CA GLU A 94 4.93 10.89 -1.45
C GLU A 94 4.36 10.43 -2.79
N ILE A 95 4.08 11.36 -3.70
CA ILE A 95 3.61 11.05 -5.06
C ILE A 95 4.65 10.21 -5.80
N VAL A 96 5.93 10.58 -5.72
CA VAL A 96 7.02 9.82 -6.34
C VAL A 96 7.08 8.40 -5.77
N ILE A 97 6.93 8.23 -4.46
CA ILE A 97 6.90 6.90 -3.83
C ILE A 97 5.72 6.08 -4.36
N ILE A 98 4.51 6.65 -4.40
CA ILE A 98 3.31 5.95 -4.87
C ILE A 98 3.42 5.61 -6.35
N MET A 99 3.92 6.53 -7.18
CA MET A 99 4.14 6.29 -8.60
C MET A 99 5.14 5.16 -8.84
N ASP A 100 6.27 5.17 -8.16
CA ASP A 100 7.29 4.10 -8.28
C ASP A 100 6.76 2.76 -7.75
N MET A 101 6.00 2.77 -6.65
CA MET A 101 5.35 1.57 -6.12
C MET A 101 4.30 1.03 -7.09
N SER A 102 3.48 1.90 -7.70
CA SER A 102 2.47 1.48 -8.66
C SER A 102 3.10 0.93 -9.96
N GLU A 103 4.22 1.49 -10.41
CA GLU A 103 4.94 0.98 -11.58
C GLU A 103 5.55 -0.40 -11.31
N LYS A 104 6.09 -0.60 -10.12
CA LYS A 104 6.80 -1.84 -9.76
C LYS A 104 5.87 -2.95 -9.28
N PHE A 105 4.80 -2.62 -8.59
CA PHE A 105 3.95 -3.55 -7.83
C PHE A 105 2.45 -3.40 -8.14
N HIS A 106 2.08 -2.95 -9.34
CA HIS A 106 0.69 -2.68 -9.70
C HIS A 106 -0.25 -3.85 -9.40
N ASP A 107 0.12 -5.06 -9.83
CA ASP A 107 -0.68 -6.27 -9.62
C ASP A 107 -0.81 -6.61 -8.12
N GLU A 108 0.30 -6.49 -7.37
CA GLU A 108 0.36 -6.77 -5.94
C GLU A 108 -0.50 -5.78 -5.14
N MET A 109 -0.49 -4.51 -5.53
CA MET A 109 -1.37 -3.49 -4.97
C MET A 109 -2.84 -3.83 -5.23
N LYS A 110 -3.19 -4.23 -6.45
CA LYS A 110 -4.56 -4.71 -6.77
C LYS A 110 -4.94 -5.96 -5.98
N LEU A 111 -4.01 -6.88 -5.79
CA LEU A 111 -4.25 -8.06 -4.94
C LEU A 111 -4.59 -7.65 -3.51
N ILE A 112 -3.81 -6.74 -2.91
CA ILE A 112 -4.02 -6.28 -1.53
C ILE A 112 -5.33 -5.49 -1.41
N PHE A 113 -5.54 -4.46 -2.24
CA PHE A 113 -6.64 -3.52 -2.06
C PHE A 113 -7.99 -4.02 -2.58
N CYS A 114 -8.00 -4.96 -3.55
CA CYS A 114 -9.23 -5.39 -4.22
C CYS A 114 -9.53 -6.89 -4.10
N LYS A 115 -8.54 -7.72 -3.80
CA LYS A 115 -8.63 -9.18 -3.97
C LYS A 115 -8.25 -10.00 -2.74
N SER A 116 -7.91 -9.35 -1.63
CA SER A 116 -7.38 -9.99 -0.41
C SER A 116 -8.45 -10.53 0.55
N LYS A 117 -9.74 -10.36 0.27
CA LYS A 117 -10.81 -10.83 1.14
C LYS A 117 -10.66 -12.30 1.50
N GLY A 118 -10.73 -12.64 2.79
CA GLY A 118 -10.51 -13.98 3.34
C GLY A 118 -9.04 -14.34 3.59
N THR A 119 -8.10 -13.38 3.44
CA THR A 119 -6.70 -13.53 3.84
C THR A 119 -6.36 -12.69 5.07
N LYS A 120 -5.17 -12.90 5.64
CA LYS A 120 -4.62 -12.02 6.68
C LYS A 120 -4.39 -10.56 6.22
N TYR A 121 -4.49 -10.27 4.91
CA TYR A 121 -4.32 -8.93 4.34
C TYR A 121 -5.65 -8.20 4.08
N GLU A 122 -6.78 -8.81 4.40
CA GLU A 122 -8.10 -8.21 4.18
C GLU A 122 -8.24 -6.85 4.86
N THR A 123 -7.62 -6.69 6.02
CA THR A 123 -7.64 -5.47 6.84
C THR A 123 -6.43 -4.55 6.63
N PHE A 124 -5.54 -4.88 5.69
CA PHE A 124 -4.27 -4.17 5.50
C PHE A 124 -4.42 -2.66 5.38
N LEU A 125 -5.38 -2.18 4.57
CA LEU A 125 -5.60 -0.74 4.41
C LEU A 125 -6.06 -0.08 5.71
N HIS A 126 -6.93 -0.74 6.47
CA HIS A 126 -7.41 -0.24 7.75
C HIS A 126 -6.27 -0.17 8.79
N GLU A 127 -5.49 -1.24 8.91
CA GLU A 127 -4.33 -1.30 9.82
C GLU A 127 -3.27 -0.25 9.44
N PHE A 128 -3.07 -0.01 8.15
CA PHE A 128 -2.18 1.05 7.66
C PHE A 128 -2.69 2.44 8.06
N ILE A 129 -4.00 2.71 7.93
CA ILE A 129 -4.61 3.99 8.35
C ILE A 129 -4.46 4.19 9.87
N GLU A 130 -4.65 3.15 10.69
CA GLU A 130 -4.43 3.22 12.13
C GLU A 130 -2.97 3.54 12.49
N LEU A 131 -2.02 2.94 11.76
CA LEU A 131 -0.61 3.27 11.90
C LEU A 131 -0.34 4.73 11.55
N GLN A 132 -0.83 5.21 10.41
CA GLN A 132 -0.70 6.60 9.98
C GLN A 132 -1.33 7.58 10.98
N GLN A 133 -2.47 7.22 11.56
CA GLN A 133 -3.09 8.03 12.61
C GLN A 133 -2.18 8.17 13.83
N THR A 134 -1.63 7.06 14.30
CA THR A 134 -0.71 7.05 15.45
C THR A 134 0.51 7.93 15.20
N GLU A 135 1.08 7.87 13.99
CA GLU A 135 2.24 8.69 13.63
C GLU A 135 1.87 10.17 13.48
N MET A 136 0.72 10.49 12.86
CA MET A 136 0.25 11.87 12.74
C MET A 136 -0.01 12.50 14.10
N GLU A 137 -0.60 11.78 15.07
CA GLU A 137 -0.79 12.26 16.44
C GLU A 137 0.55 12.65 17.09
N LYS A 138 1.60 11.86 16.89
CA LYS A 138 2.96 12.17 17.36
C LYS A 138 3.53 13.43 16.67
N VAL A 139 3.35 13.56 15.35
CA VAL A 139 3.80 14.73 14.58
C VAL A 139 3.08 15.99 15.09
N LEU A 140 1.77 15.96 15.27
CA LEU A 140 1.00 17.10 15.78
C LEU A 140 1.46 17.51 17.18
N ALA A 141 1.63 16.55 18.09
CA ALA A 141 2.17 16.81 19.43
C ALA A 141 3.59 17.40 19.37
N TYR A 142 4.43 16.90 18.47
CA TYR A 142 5.79 17.43 18.27
C TYR A 142 5.79 18.86 17.77
N LEU A 143 4.93 19.21 16.80
CA LEU A 143 4.78 20.58 16.30
C LEU A 143 4.33 21.56 17.41
N GLU A 144 3.43 21.12 18.31
CA GLU A 144 3.06 21.93 19.48
C GLU A 144 4.27 22.24 20.38
N THR A 145 5.16 21.28 20.59
CA THR A 145 6.40 21.53 21.36
C THR A 145 7.35 22.53 20.70
N LYS A 146 7.23 22.69 19.37
CA LYS A 146 7.98 23.68 18.58
C LYS A 146 7.28 25.05 18.51
N GLY A 147 6.12 25.21 19.13
CA GLY A 147 5.38 26.46 19.22
C GLY A 147 4.37 26.69 18.09
N HIS A 148 4.09 25.69 17.25
CA HIS A 148 3.06 25.77 16.24
C HIS A 148 1.66 25.74 16.86
N LYS A 149 0.72 26.48 16.27
CA LYS A 149 -0.67 26.54 16.72
C LYS A 149 -1.48 25.41 16.08
N VAL A 150 -1.15 24.17 16.43
CA VAL A 150 -1.87 23.00 15.94
C VAL A 150 -3.36 23.11 16.29
N LYS A 151 -4.24 22.86 15.33
CA LYS A 151 -5.68 22.84 15.59
C LYS A 151 -6.06 21.62 16.40
N LYS A 152 -6.97 21.82 17.36
CA LYS A 152 -7.57 20.71 18.09
C LYS A 152 -8.39 19.85 17.11
N ILE A 153 -7.97 18.61 16.98
CA ILE A 153 -8.64 17.58 16.19
C ILE A 153 -8.80 16.34 17.06
N SER A 154 -9.98 15.77 17.07
CA SER A 154 -10.20 14.50 17.80
C SER A 154 -9.62 13.32 17.01
N ALA A 155 -9.28 12.24 17.71
CA ALA A 155 -8.80 11.00 17.06
C ALA A 155 -9.79 10.48 16.00
N LYS A 156 -11.10 10.66 16.21
CA LYS A 156 -12.13 10.25 15.23
C LYS A 156 -12.11 11.11 13.98
N GLU A 157 -11.96 12.42 14.11
CA GLU A 157 -11.85 13.33 12.95
C GLU A 157 -10.57 13.08 12.17
N LEU A 158 -9.45 12.89 12.89
CA LEU A 158 -8.16 12.56 12.28
C LEU A 158 -8.24 11.26 11.50
N HIS A 159 -8.87 10.22 12.07
CA HIS A 159 -9.12 8.95 11.37
C HIS A 159 -9.90 9.15 10.07
N VAL A 160 -10.97 9.95 10.08
CA VAL A 160 -11.78 10.23 8.88
C VAL A 160 -10.95 10.93 7.81
N PHE A 161 -10.13 11.92 8.17
CA PHE A 161 -9.29 12.63 7.21
C PHE A 161 -8.21 11.75 6.61
N LEU A 162 -7.50 10.97 7.44
CA LEU A 162 -6.49 10.03 6.97
C LEU A 162 -7.09 8.92 6.09
N SER A 163 -8.23 8.36 6.51
CA SER A 163 -8.94 7.35 5.73
C SER A 163 -9.37 7.88 4.36
N SER A 164 -9.93 9.11 4.33
CA SER A 164 -10.33 9.75 3.08
C SER A 164 -9.13 10.00 2.16
N TYR A 165 -8.03 10.52 2.70
CA TYR A 165 -6.80 10.79 1.96
C TYR A 165 -6.18 9.50 1.41
N THR A 166 -5.95 8.52 2.27
CA THR A 166 -5.30 7.26 1.89
C THR A 166 -6.14 6.49 0.86
N THR A 167 -7.46 6.45 1.03
CA THR A 167 -8.35 5.81 0.05
C THR A 167 -8.28 6.54 -1.30
N ALA A 168 -8.37 7.87 -1.30
CA ALA A 168 -8.30 8.66 -2.53
C ALA A 168 -7.01 8.39 -3.33
N ILE A 169 -5.86 8.31 -2.66
CA ILE A 169 -4.57 8.01 -3.30
C ILE A 169 -4.56 6.62 -3.97
N MET A 170 -5.29 5.64 -3.43
CA MET A 170 -5.34 4.29 -3.98
C MET A 170 -6.34 4.13 -5.14
N GLU A 171 -7.33 5.02 -5.27
CA GLU A 171 -8.38 4.96 -6.30
C GLU A 171 -7.84 4.86 -7.74
N PRO A 172 -6.82 5.62 -8.18
CA PRO A 172 -6.28 5.47 -9.54
C PRO A 172 -5.76 4.06 -9.84
N ILE A 173 -5.19 3.39 -8.83
CA ILE A 173 -4.66 2.03 -8.96
C ILE A 173 -5.80 1.01 -9.01
N VAL A 174 -6.81 1.19 -8.15
CA VAL A 174 -8.01 0.35 -8.11
C VAL A 174 -8.75 0.37 -9.45
N HIS A 175 -8.79 1.54 -10.09
CA HIS A 175 -9.51 1.80 -11.35
C HIS A 175 -8.64 1.69 -12.61
N ASP A 176 -7.44 1.14 -12.53
CA ASP A 176 -6.55 0.91 -13.68
C ASP A 176 -6.24 2.18 -14.50
N TYR A 177 -6.05 3.34 -13.83
CA TYR A 177 -5.61 4.54 -14.52
C TYR A 177 -4.24 4.33 -15.15
N THR A 178 -4.01 4.93 -16.30
CA THR A 178 -2.67 4.97 -16.90
C THR A 178 -1.69 5.69 -15.97
N LYS A 179 -0.39 5.52 -16.22
CA LYS A 179 0.66 6.20 -15.45
C LYS A 179 0.49 7.71 -15.46
N GLU A 180 0.17 8.27 -16.62
CA GLU A 180 -0.06 9.70 -16.83
C GLU A 180 -1.30 10.17 -16.04
N GLU A 181 -2.43 9.48 -16.18
CA GLU A 181 -3.66 9.79 -15.46
C GLU A 181 -3.47 9.67 -13.94
N THR A 182 -2.77 8.62 -13.48
CA THR A 182 -2.44 8.44 -12.05
C THR A 182 -1.63 9.63 -11.53
N LYS A 183 -0.57 10.02 -12.23
CA LYS A 183 0.27 11.16 -11.85
C LYS A 183 -0.53 12.45 -11.79
N GLU A 184 -1.31 12.76 -12.82
CA GLU A 184 -2.14 13.97 -12.84
C GLU A 184 -3.17 13.98 -11.71
N CYS A 185 -3.78 12.83 -11.43
CA CYS A 185 -4.74 12.69 -10.36
C CYS A 185 -4.10 12.94 -8.99
N LEU A 186 -2.95 12.31 -8.72
CA LEU A 186 -2.22 12.46 -7.46
C LEU A 186 -1.76 13.91 -7.23
N LEU A 187 -1.28 14.62 -8.28
CA LEU A 187 -0.92 16.03 -8.17
C LEU A 187 -2.12 16.90 -7.80
N LYS A 188 -3.28 16.69 -8.43
CA LYS A 188 -4.52 17.42 -8.07
C LYS A 188 -5.00 17.11 -6.66
N MET A 189 -4.84 15.85 -6.20
CA MET A 189 -5.14 15.47 -4.83
C MET A 189 -4.21 16.17 -3.83
N GLN A 190 -2.93 16.28 -4.14
CA GLN A 190 -1.98 17.02 -3.32
C GLN A 190 -2.40 18.48 -3.19
N ASP A 191 -2.70 19.15 -4.29
CA ASP A 191 -3.20 20.54 -4.29
C ASP A 191 -4.48 20.70 -3.44
N PHE A 192 -5.33 19.68 -3.41
CA PHE A 192 -6.58 19.70 -2.64
C PHE A 192 -6.35 19.44 -1.15
N PHE A 193 -5.55 18.42 -0.79
CA PHE A 193 -5.39 17.99 0.60
C PHE A 193 -4.33 18.79 1.38
N THR A 194 -3.23 19.20 0.73
CA THR A 194 -2.12 19.89 1.41
C THR A 194 -2.54 21.13 2.18
N PRO A 195 -3.38 22.07 1.63
CA PRO A 195 -3.84 23.22 2.38
C PRO A 195 -4.63 22.86 3.64
N GLY A 196 -5.41 21.77 3.58
CA GLY A 196 -6.16 21.26 4.72
C GLY A 196 -5.22 20.75 5.83
N TRP A 197 -4.21 19.97 5.47
CA TRP A 197 -3.22 19.46 6.41
C TRP A 197 -2.39 20.59 7.01
N MET A 198 -1.91 21.53 6.20
CA MET A 198 -1.20 22.71 6.70
C MET A 198 -2.03 23.49 7.71
N ASN A 199 -3.31 23.71 7.41
CA ASN A 199 -4.23 24.39 8.31
C ASN A 199 -4.46 23.65 9.64
N ILE A 200 -4.46 22.30 9.64
CA ILE A 200 -4.52 21.48 10.87
C ILE A 200 -3.22 21.62 11.67
N MET A 201 -2.09 21.61 11.00
CA MET A 201 -0.77 21.71 11.61
C MET A 201 -0.42 23.12 12.13
N GLY A 202 -1.24 24.13 11.81
CA GLY A 202 -1.06 25.52 12.30
C GLY A 202 -0.22 26.42 11.40
N TYR A 203 -0.22 26.14 10.08
CA TYR A 203 0.42 26.96 9.03
C TYR A 203 -0.59 27.75 8.23
#